data_fbe8548a9b4236c11d79c26b845e9027
#
_entry.id   fbe8548a9b4236c11d79c26b845e9027
#
_cell.length_a   1.000
_cell.length_b   1.000
_cell.length_c   1.000
_cell.angle_alpha   90.00
_cell.angle_beta   90.00
_cell.angle_gamma   90.00
#
_symmetry.space_group_name_H-M   'P 1'
#
loop_
_entity.id
_entity.type
_entity.pdbx_description
1 polymer ?
#
loop_
_entity_poly.entity_id
_entity_poly.type
_entity_poly.pdbx_seq_one_letter_code
_entity_poly.pdbx_strand_id
1 'polypeptide(L)'
;MSDMTITFIILGLTMVMFIWGRWQPDLVAVGSLLALFLANIITVEEAFSGFANTTVVLIASLFIVGEGLSRTGVTAYIGERLIGSAKGNHIRLLVLAMTATALLSAFISNAGTVATLMPAVVVAAWGLKSTPSAFLIPVAFAANAGGLLTLTGTPPNIVVTDALRAAGFREFGFFEFSLIGIPLVLISIVYMVTIGRRLLPKTRSGDAPPILESEMDELATAYALDDELFRMRIRKPSPLRGATLRSSDLGKRFGVTVLHIQPAEETISFQDDPGTAVRKGVETVLPDHAGLPDPDQELHRNDIMVVSGTPSQIRDLEVAMQLGVLPIEDAGETLAELLSQEIGIAEVLLTPRSSYIGKRVADGVIGKSFDVLVLGIIRGDKQLNMTEPLQFGDAMLVRGTWDAIGVMAEERRNFVVVGQPDELSTQVTELTPKSWLAIGILVAMVVLMVTGIVPVVIAAMLAAGAMLVSNCLTKTQAYRAISWSTVILIGAMIPMAIALEATGAAETIADGLVNTVGEAGAVPLLAGIMLVTTLFSQVISNTASAVLMAPIVLSAAAGLGVNPHPLMMGLAVAASSAFLTPIGTAPNLMVMTPGGYRFSHYMKVGTPLLVIVLVVSLVLIPIIWPF
;
A
#
# COMPACT_ATOMS: atom_id res chain seq x y z
N MET A 1 28.23 17.93 34.86
CA MET A 1 28.52 16.98 33.77
C MET A 1 28.80 17.82 32.54
N SER A 2 29.73 17.39 31.69
CA SER A 2 29.92 18.11 30.41
C SER A 2 28.71 17.88 29.48
N ASP A 3 28.43 18.83 28.59
CA ASP A 3 27.32 18.74 27.64
C ASP A 3 27.45 17.49 26.77
N MET A 4 28.68 17.13 26.39
CA MET A 4 28.98 15.87 25.69
C MET A 4 28.57 14.64 26.51
N THR A 5 28.82 14.61 27.84
CA THR A 5 28.41 13.47 28.68
C THR A 5 26.89 13.36 28.77
N ILE A 6 26.17 14.47 28.86
CA ILE A 6 24.70 14.49 28.89
C ILE A 6 24.16 14.03 27.55
N THR A 7 24.74 14.48 26.44
CA THR A 7 24.36 14.03 25.09
C THR A 7 24.53 12.51 24.92
N PHE A 8 25.64 11.94 25.40
CA PHE A 8 25.85 10.50 25.39
C PHE A 8 24.84 9.72 26.24
N ILE A 9 24.45 10.24 27.40
CA ILE A 9 23.44 9.62 28.26
C ILE A 9 22.08 9.62 27.53
N ILE A 10 21.68 10.78 26.96
CA ILE A 10 20.41 10.90 26.23
C ILE A 10 20.43 9.99 25.00
N LEU A 11 21.50 9.97 24.22
CA LEU A 11 21.67 9.08 23.08
C LEU A 11 21.57 7.61 23.50
N GLY A 12 22.32 7.21 24.54
CA GLY A 12 22.30 5.83 25.05
C GLY A 12 20.93 5.42 25.54
N LEU A 13 20.23 6.30 26.28
CA LEU A 13 18.86 6.05 26.72
C LEU A 13 17.89 5.92 25.53
N THR A 14 18.01 6.81 24.54
CA THR A 14 17.21 6.78 23.30
C THR A 14 17.40 5.45 22.58
N MET A 15 18.67 4.99 22.44
CA MET A 15 18.99 3.70 21.84
C MET A 15 18.39 2.53 22.60
N VAL A 16 18.52 2.52 23.93
CA VAL A 16 17.93 1.48 24.79
C VAL A 16 16.42 1.46 24.65
N MET A 17 15.76 2.62 24.59
CA MET A 17 14.31 2.69 24.43
C MET A 17 13.86 2.21 23.04
N PHE A 18 14.59 2.51 21.98
CA PHE A 18 14.35 1.97 20.65
C PHE A 18 14.49 0.44 20.64
N ILE A 19 15.55 -0.10 21.22
CA ILE A 19 15.79 -1.56 21.30
C ILE A 19 14.74 -2.26 22.17
N TRP A 20 14.29 -1.62 23.24
CA TRP A 20 13.24 -2.17 24.10
C TRP A 20 11.89 -2.32 23.37
N GLY A 21 11.62 -1.49 22.37
CA GLY A 21 10.47 -1.63 21.47
C GLY A 21 9.09 -1.47 22.11
N ARG A 22 9.03 -1.06 23.39
CA ARG A 22 7.77 -0.88 24.14
C ARG A 22 7.04 0.39 23.75
N TRP A 23 7.79 1.41 23.32
CA TRP A 23 7.29 2.73 22.96
C TRP A 23 7.39 2.93 21.45
N GLN A 24 6.45 3.66 20.87
CA GLN A 24 6.53 4.01 19.45
C GLN A 24 7.78 4.84 19.17
N PRO A 25 8.49 4.62 18.05
CA PRO A 25 9.75 5.29 17.75
C PRO A 25 9.66 6.81 17.70
N ASP A 26 8.55 7.37 17.23
CA ASP A 26 8.28 8.81 17.20
C ASP A 26 8.19 9.42 18.62
N LEU A 27 7.53 8.73 19.56
CA LEU A 27 7.47 9.17 20.95
C LEU A 27 8.85 9.17 21.62
N VAL A 28 9.68 8.16 21.33
CA VAL A 28 11.06 8.08 21.84
C VAL A 28 11.89 9.24 21.27
N ALA A 29 11.75 9.52 19.97
CA ALA A 29 12.46 10.62 19.32
C ALA A 29 12.04 11.99 19.89
N VAL A 30 10.74 12.23 20.08
CA VAL A 30 10.24 13.46 20.73
C VAL A 30 10.73 13.54 22.18
N GLY A 31 10.74 12.42 22.90
CA GLY A 31 11.30 12.36 24.26
C GLY A 31 12.78 12.74 24.31
N SER A 32 13.58 12.27 23.35
CA SER A 32 15.02 12.64 23.25
C SER A 32 15.23 14.11 22.91
N LEU A 33 14.44 14.67 21.99
CA LEU A 33 14.43 16.08 21.64
C LEU A 33 14.14 16.95 22.89
N LEU A 34 13.08 16.62 23.63
CA LEU A 34 12.70 17.32 24.84
C LEU A 34 13.79 17.21 25.94
N ALA A 35 14.43 16.05 26.08
CA ALA A 35 15.51 15.84 27.01
C ALA A 35 16.73 16.72 26.68
N LEU A 36 17.11 16.82 25.40
CA LEU A 36 18.19 17.69 24.92
C LEU A 36 17.87 19.17 25.18
N PHE A 37 16.65 19.60 24.91
CA PHE A 37 16.18 20.95 25.16
C PHE A 37 16.19 21.30 26.66
N LEU A 38 15.63 20.44 27.51
CA LEU A 38 15.60 20.64 28.96
C LEU A 38 17.00 20.61 29.57
N ALA A 39 17.95 19.92 28.95
CA ALA A 39 19.36 19.95 29.33
C ALA A 39 20.12 21.19 28.84
N ASN A 40 19.44 22.12 28.13
CA ASN A 40 20.02 23.30 27.49
C ASN A 40 21.16 23.01 26.49
N ILE A 41 21.13 21.83 25.84
CA ILE A 41 22.11 21.44 24.81
C ILE A 41 21.73 22.04 23.47
N ILE A 42 20.43 22.18 23.21
CA ILE A 42 19.87 22.75 21.97
C ILE A 42 18.94 23.92 22.32
N THR A 43 18.86 24.87 21.41
CA THR A 43 17.93 26.02 21.46
C THR A 43 16.52 25.61 20.98
N VAL A 44 15.55 26.52 21.19
CA VAL A 44 14.18 26.30 20.66
C VAL A 44 14.18 26.20 19.14
N GLU A 45 14.93 27.07 18.46
CA GLU A 45 15.06 27.07 17.00
C GLU A 45 15.64 25.76 16.49
N GLU A 46 16.69 25.25 17.15
CA GLU A 46 17.31 23.96 16.80
C GLU A 46 16.37 22.80 17.08
N ALA A 47 15.60 22.83 18.18
CA ALA A 47 14.61 21.80 18.50
C ALA A 47 13.53 21.66 17.42
N PHE A 48 13.09 22.77 16.82
CA PHE A 48 12.07 22.75 15.77
C PHE A 48 12.64 22.74 14.35
N SER A 49 13.94 22.93 14.16
CA SER A 49 14.60 22.95 12.84
C SER A 49 14.36 21.67 12.04
N GLY A 50 14.30 20.53 12.71
CA GLY A 50 14.04 19.25 12.08
C GLY A 50 12.66 19.16 11.42
N PHE A 51 11.63 19.73 12.03
CA PHE A 51 10.28 19.74 11.45
C PHE A 51 10.16 20.70 10.26
N ALA A 52 11.00 21.72 10.18
CA ALA A 52 11.12 22.64 9.05
C ALA A 52 12.07 22.13 7.96
N ASN A 53 12.71 20.97 8.16
CA ASN A 53 13.66 20.42 7.21
C ASN A 53 12.96 19.96 5.92
N THR A 54 13.59 20.27 4.78
CA THR A 54 13.08 19.92 3.44
C THR A 54 12.89 18.41 3.26
N THR A 55 13.67 17.57 3.94
CA THR A 55 13.55 16.10 3.92
C THR A 55 12.22 15.63 4.48
N VAL A 56 11.72 16.24 5.55
CA VAL A 56 10.43 15.90 6.17
C VAL A 56 9.29 16.20 5.19
N VAL A 57 9.32 17.37 4.54
CA VAL A 57 8.32 17.77 3.54
C VAL A 57 8.38 16.87 2.30
N LEU A 58 9.59 16.53 1.86
CA LEU A 58 9.82 15.62 0.73
C LEU A 58 9.18 14.25 0.99
N ILE A 59 9.49 13.66 2.14
CA ILE A 59 8.99 12.32 2.50
C ILE A 59 7.46 12.32 2.62
N ALA A 60 6.87 13.34 3.27
CA ALA A 60 5.41 13.47 3.35
C ALA A 60 4.76 13.57 1.97
N SER A 61 5.35 14.35 1.05
CA SER A 61 4.87 14.48 -0.33
C SER A 61 4.95 13.16 -1.10
N LEU A 62 6.03 12.40 -0.92
CA LEU A 62 6.21 11.09 -1.57
C LEU A 62 5.22 10.03 -1.08
N PHE A 63 4.83 10.06 0.20
CA PHE A 63 3.76 9.20 0.70
C PHE A 63 2.44 9.47 -0.04
N ILE A 64 2.09 10.75 -0.28
CA ILE A 64 0.89 11.12 -1.02
C ILE A 64 0.96 10.64 -2.47
N VAL A 65 2.09 10.82 -3.16
CA VAL A 65 2.26 10.36 -4.55
C VAL A 65 2.18 8.83 -4.63
N GLY A 66 2.83 8.12 -3.71
CA GLY A 66 2.80 6.65 -3.65
C GLY A 66 1.39 6.10 -3.44
N GLU A 67 0.62 6.70 -2.53
CA GLU A 67 -0.77 6.34 -2.30
C GLU A 67 -1.64 6.64 -3.53
N GLY A 68 -1.40 7.76 -4.22
CA GLY A 68 -2.09 8.10 -5.48
C GLY A 68 -1.93 7.02 -6.55
N LEU A 69 -0.73 6.48 -6.71
CA LEU A 69 -0.46 5.37 -7.63
C LEU A 69 -1.15 4.07 -7.17
N SER A 70 -1.17 3.80 -5.88
CA SER A 70 -1.83 2.62 -5.32
C SER A 70 -3.35 2.70 -5.52
N ARG A 71 -3.97 3.80 -5.14
CA ARG A 71 -5.42 4.02 -5.22
C ARG A 71 -5.96 4.09 -6.65
N THR A 72 -5.14 4.49 -7.61
CA THR A 72 -5.52 4.47 -9.03
C THR A 72 -5.33 3.10 -9.70
N GLY A 73 -5.02 2.04 -8.94
CA GLY A 73 -4.90 0.66 -9.44
C GLY A 73 -3.64 0.37 -10.27
N VAL A 74 -2.77 1.36 -10.47
CA VAL A 74 -1.53 1.20 -11.27
C VAL A 74 -0.66 0.07 -10.73
N THR A 75 -0.49 0.02 -9.41
CA THR A 75 0.34 -0.99 -8.73
C THR A 75 -0.24 -2.38 -8.84
N ALA A 76 -1.56 -2.53 -8.64
CA ALA A 76 -2.28 -3.79 -8.74
C ALA A 76 -2.20 -4.33 -10.17
N TYR A 77 -2.49 -3.49 -11.18
CA TYR A 77 -2.43 -3.86 -12.59
C TYR A 77 -1.05 -4.35 -13.03
N ILE A 78 0.02 -3.61 -12.68
CA ILE A 78 1.39 -4.01 -13.01
C ILE A 78 1.74 -5.34 -12.35
N GLY A 79 1.36 -5.50 -11.07
CA GLY A 79 1.60 -6.71 -10.31
C GLY A 79 0.91 -7.93 -10.92
N GLU A 80 -0.39 -7.84 -11.20
CA GLU A 80 -1.17 -8.92 -11.78
C GLU A 80 -0.66 -9.33 -13.15
N ARG A 81 -0.38 -8.34 -14.03
CA ARG A 81 0.13 -8.58 -15.37
C ARG A 81 1.47 -9.31 -15.37
N LEU A 82 2.39 -8.90 -14.49
CA LEU A 82 3.70 -9.54 -14.36
C LEU A 82 3.58 -10.94 -13.74
N ILE A 83 2.82 -11.08 -12.66
CA ILE A 83 2.66 -12.34 -11.94
C ILE A 83 1.86 -13.34 -12.78
N GLY A 84 0.78 -12.92 -13.45
CA GLY A 84 -0.02 -13.75 -14.37
C GLY A 84 0.80 -14.33 -15.53
N SER A 85 1.91 -13.67 -15.90
CA SER A 85 2.82 -14.18 -16.93
C SER A 85 3.63 -15.41 -16.50
N ALA A 86 3.51 -15.89 -15.27
CA ALA A 86 4.29 -17.02 -14.74
C ALA A 86 3.99 -18.37 -15.40
N LYS A 87 2.81 -18.52 -16.03
CA LYS A 87 2.42 -19.70 -16.83
C LYS A 87 2.73 -21.05 -16.16
N GLY A 88 2.37 -21.20 -14.90
CA GLY A 88 2.48 -22.47 -14.20
C GLY A 88 3.89 -22.85 -13.66
N ASN A 89 4.89 -21.98 -13.74
CA ASN A 89 6.26 -22.26 -13.31
C ASN A 89 6.62 -21.52 -12.00
N HIS A 90 6.93 -22.28 -10.94
CA HIS A 90 7.28 -21.76 -9.61
C HIS A 90 8.49 -20.78 -9.62
N ILE A 91 9.55 -21.12 -10.37
CA ILE A 91 10.73 -20.25 -10.44
C ILE A 91 10.39 -18.96 -11.17
N ARG A 92 9.60 -19.07 -12.25
CA ARG A 92 9.17 -17.91 -13.01
C ARG A 92 8.26 -17.00 -12.19
N LEU A 93 7.33 -17.57 -11.41
CA LEU A 93 6.51 -16.80 -10.46
C LEU A 93 7.38 -16.08 -9.44
N LEU A 94 8.36 -16.77 -8.83
CA LEU A 94 9.26 -16.19 -7.85
C LEU A 94 10.05 -15.00 -8.44
N VAL A 95 10.64 -15.18 -9.62
CA VAL A 95 11.42 -14.12 -10.30
C VAL A 95 10.54 -12.94 -10.67
N LEU A 96 9.36 -13.18 -11.25
CA LEU A 96 8.43 -12.13 -11.66
C LEU A 96 7.87 -11.37 -10.47
N ALA A 97 7.47 -12.07 -9.40
CA ALA A 97 6.98 -11.44 -8.17
C ALA A 97 8.06 -10.56 -7.53
N MET A 98 9.29 -11.06 -7.38
CA MET A 98 10.40 -10.27 -6.85
C MET A 98 10.75 -9.07 -7.74
N THR A 99 10.77 -9.26 -9.07
CA THR A 99 11.06 -8.16 -10.01
C THR A 99 9.98 -7.09 -9.99
N ALA A 100 8.70 -7.50 -10.03
CA ALA A 100 7.56 -6.58 -9.93
C ALA A 100 7.64 -5.78 -8.62
N THR A 101 7.87 -6.47 -7.50
CA THR A 101 7.98 -5.84 -6.19
C THR A 101 9.14 -4.84 -6.13
N ALA A 102 10.33 -5.21 -6.61
CA ALA A 102 11.49 -4.32 -6.60
C ALA A 102 11.26 -3.08 -7.47
N LEU A 103 10.68 -3.24 -8.66
CA LEU A 103 10.39 -2.11 -9.57
C LEU A 103 9.36 -1.15 -8.98
N LEU A 104 8.28 -1.66 -8.40
CA LEU A 104 7.26 -0.83 -7.78
C LEU A 104 7.79 -0.15 -6.51
N SER A 105 8.57 -0.86 -5.71
CA SER A 105 9.17 -0.32 -4.48
C SER A 105 10.22 0.77 -4.73
N ALA A 106 10.69 0.91 -5.95
CA ALA A 106 11.55 2.03 -6.34
C ALA A 106 10.85 3.39 -6.29
N PHE A 107 9.52 3.41 -6.41
CA PHE A 107 8.72 4.66 -6.52
C PHE A 107 7.65 4.77 -5.45
N ILE A 108 7.29 3.67 -4.80
CA ILE A 108 6.22 3.57 -3.80
C ILE A 108 6.83 3.02 -2.51
N SER A 109 6.19 3.27 -1.38
CA SER A 109 6.69 2.71 -0.11
C SER A 109 6.78 1.19 -0.15
N ASN A 110 7.83 0.63 0.45
CA ASN A 110 8.05 -0.82 0.52
C ASN A 110 6.83 -1.57 1.08
N ALA A 111 6.19 -1.02 2.12
CA ALA A 111 4.99 -1.59 2.73
C ALA A 111 3.79 -1.56 1.79
N GLY A 112 3.53 -0.42 1.14
CA GLY A 112 2.43 -0.29 0.17
C GLY A 112 2.57 -1.24 -1.01
N THR A 113 3.80 -1.41 -1.51
CA THR A 113 4.09 -2.37 -2.59
C THR A 113 3.78 -3.80 -2.16
N VAL A 114 4.22 -4.23 -0.97
CA VAL A 114 3.96 -5.58 -0.47
C VAL A 114 2.47 -5.79 -0.21
N ALA A 115 1.77 -4.81 0.40
CA ALA A 115 0.33 -4.88 0.63
C ALA A 115 -0.45 -5.13 -0.67
N THR A 116 -0.10 -4.40 -1.73
CA THR A 116 -0.80 -4.49 -3.02
C THR A 116 -0.50 -5.80 -3.76
N LEU A 117 0.77 -6.29 -3.72
CA LEU A 117 1.17 -7.47 -4.49
C LEU A 117 0.91 -8.79 -3.76
N MET A 118 0.82 -8.77 -2.44
CA MET A 118 0.69 -9.98 -1.62
C MET A 118 -0.53 -10.83 -2.01
N PRO A 119 -1.75 -10.29 -2.18
CA PRO A 119 -2.90 -11.08 -2.60
C PRO A 119 -2.68 -11.79 -3.94
N ALA A 120 -2.19 -11.07 -4.95
CA ALA A 120 -1.91 -11.64 -6.28
C ALA A 120 -0.86 -12.76 -6.23
N VAL A 121 0.19 -12.60 -5.39
CA VAL A 121 1.21 -13.63 -5.19
C VAL A 121 0.64 -14.87 -4.50
N VAL A 122 -0.25 -14.68 -3.51
CA VAL A 122 -0.90 -15.77 -2.78
C VAL A 122 -1.80 -16.59 -3.72
N VAL A 123 -2.65 -15.92 -4.50
CA VAL A 123 -3.52 -16.55 -5.50
C VAL A 123 -2.70 -17.34 -6.52
N ALA A 124 -1.66 -16.70 -7.08
CA ALA A 124 -0.78 -17.35 -8.05
C ALA A 124 -0.04 -18.56 -7.45
N ALA A 125 0.35 -18.50 -6.17
CA ALA A 125 0.97 -19.63 -5.47
C ALA A 125 0.02 -20.81 -5.35
N TRP A 126 -1.24 -20.58 -5.00
CA TRP A 126 -2.25 -21.63 -4.93
C TRP A 126 -2.61 -22.22 -6.29
N GLY A 127 -2.73 -21.38 -7.32
CA GLY A 127 -2.91 -21.83 -8.70
C GLY A 127 -1.80 -22.79 -9.16
N LEU A 128 -0.60 -22.66 -8.59
CA LEU A 128 0.53 -23.58 -8.78
C LEU A 128 0.52 -24.78 -7.83
N LYS A 129 -0.52 -24.95 -7.00
CA LYS A 129 -0.55 -25.96 -5.91
C LYS A 129 0.64 -25.86 -4.98
N SER A 130 1.15 -24.63 -4.77
CA SER A 130 2.25 -24.28 -3.88
C SER A 130 1.75 -23.55 -2.63
N THR A 131 2.62 -23.40 -1.64
CA THR A 131 2.30 -22.65 -0.43
C THR A 131 2.74 -21.19 -0.57
N PRO A 132 1.96 -20.18 -0.12
CA PRO A 132 2.37 -18.79 -0.11
C PRO A 132 3.70 -18.54 0.59
N SER A 133 4.02 -19.36 1.61
CA SER A 133 5.30 -19.32 2.32
C SER A 133 6.55 -19.50 1.45
N ALA A 134 6.41 -19.97 0.22
CA ALA A 134 7.52 -20.08 -0.72
C ALA A 134 7.86 -18.74 -1.41
N PHE A 135 6.97 -17.73 -1.34
CA PHE A 135 7.07 -16.51 -2.14
C PHE A 135 7.08 -15.23 -1.30
N LEU A 136 6.45 -15.20 -0.13
CA LEU A 136 6.18 -13.95 0.58
C LEU A 136 7.42 -13.33 1.23
N ILE A 137 8.35 -14.09 1.89
CA ILE A 137 9.65 -13.55 2.34
C ILE A 137 10.47 -13.02 1.15
N PRO A 138 10.61 -13.74 0.01
CA PRO A 138 11.24 -13.20 -1.19
C PRO A 138 10.66 -11.86 -1.65
N VAL A 139 9.33 -11.70 -1.64
CA VAL A 139 8.65 -10.45 -1.99
C VAL A 139 9.01 -9.34 -1.01
N ALA A 140 8.97 -9.59 0.30
CA ALA A 140 9.35 -8.59 1.31
C ALA A 140 10.83 -8.15 1.16
N PHE A 141 11.73 -9.10 0.89
CA PHE A 141 13.14 -8.80 0.68
C PHE A 141 13.39 -8.06 -0.64
N ALA A 142 12.61 -8.37 -1.68
CA ALA A 142 12.65 -7.64 -2.94
C ALA A 142 12.14 -6.19 -2.79
N ALA A 143 11.14 -5.94 -1.92
CA ALA A 143 10.70 -4.60 -1.60
C ALA A 143 11.81 -3.78 -0.93
N ASN A 144 12.50 -4.36 0.06
CA ASN A 144 13.59 -3.70 0.76
C ASN A 144 14.77 -3.39 -0.19
N ALA A 145 15.15 -4.34 -1.06
CA ALA A 145 16.20 -4.13 -2.06
C ALA A 145 15.78 -3.15 -3.15
N GLY A 146 14.50 -3.19 -3.56
CA GLY A 146 13.91 -2.29 -4.57
C GLY A 146 13.90 -0.84 -4.14
N GLY A 147 13.74 -0.57 -2.83
CA GLY A 147 13.87 0.77 -2.26
C GLY A 147 15.24 1.43 -2.50
N LEU A 148 16.28 0.64 -2.80
CA LEU A 148 17.61 1.14 -3.15
C LEU A 148 17.77 1.46 -4.65
N LEU A 149 16.72 1.38 -5.47
CA LEU A 149 16.81 1.69 -6.89
C LEU A 149 16.75 3.18 -7.20
N THR A 150 16.10 3.98 -6.35
CA THR A 150 15.96 5.42 -6.57
C THR A 150 16.16 6.19 -5.26
N LEU A 151 16.37 7.49 -5.39
CA LEU A 151 16.44 8.39 -4.23
C LEU A 151 15.17 8.30 -3.36
N THR A 152 14.00 8.15 -3.97
CA THR A 152 12.70 8.21 -3.30
C THR A 152 12.16 6.85 -2.84
N GLY A 153 12.82 5.75 -3.19
CA GLY A 153 12.34 4.40 -2.89
C GLY A 153 12.32 4.06 -1.40
N THR A 154 13.20 4.66 -0.61
CA THR A 154 13.23 4.46 0.85
C THR A 154 13.76 5.70 1.58
N PRO A 155 13.22 6.05 2.77
CA PRO A 155 13.64 7.24 3.52
C PRO A 155 15.15 7.32 3.83
N PRO A 156 15.89 6.25 4.14
CA PRO A 156 17.34 6.31 4.33
C PRO A 156 18.10 6.97 3.18
N ASN A 157 17.70 6.75 1.92
CA ASN A 157 18.35 7.34 0.76
C ASN A 157 18.24 8.87 0.78
N ILE A 158 17.08 9.37 1.18
CA ILE A 158 16.81 10.81 1.30
C ILE A 158 17.64 11.40 2.46
N VAL A 159 17.68 10.70 3.60
CA VAL A 159 18.43 11.12 4.80
C VAL A 159 19.91 11.27 4.49
N VAL A 160 20.53 10.27 3.85
CA VAL A 160 21.98 10.35 3.54
C VAL A 160 22.29 11.43 2.51
N THR A 161 21.38 11.66 1.56
CA THR A 161 21.52 12.72 0.56
C THR A 161 21.40 14.11 1.18
N ASP A 162 20.44 14.30 2.09
CA ASP A 162 20.23 15.55 2.81
C ASP A 162 21.41 15.85 3.76
N ALA A 163 21.93 14.83 4.44
CA ALA A 163 23.11 14.98 5.30
C ALA A 163 24.36 15.41 4.51
N LEU A 164 24.59 14.85 3.32
CA LEU A 164 25.67 15.30 2.42
C LEU A 164 25.49 16.77 2.02
N ARG A 165 24.26 17.16 1.64
CA ARG A 165 23.95 18.55 1.29
C ARG A 165 24.20 19.49 2.46
N ALA A 166 23.73 19.15 3.66
CA ALA A 166 23.91 19.96 4.87
C ALA A 166 25.41 20.16 5.21
N ALA A 167 26.24 19.14 4.94
CA ALA A 167 27.70 19.20 5.11
C ALA A 167 28.43 19.87 3.92
N GLY A 168 27.72 20.42 2.92
CA GLY A 168 28.32 21.13 1.79
C GLY A 168 28.86 20.23 0.68
N PHE A 169 28.55 18.94 0.70
CA PHE A 169 28.94 18.00 -0.37
C PHE A 169 27.88 17.90 -1.46
N ARG A 170 28.26 17.31 -2.60
CA ARG A 170 27.33 17.00 -3.69
C ARG A 170 26.24 16.03 -3.21
N GLU A 171 25.01 16.28 -3.60
CA GLU A 171 23.90 15.36 -3.35
C GLU A 171 23.98 14.13 -4.27
N PHE A 172 23.45 12.99 -3.82
CA PHE A 172 23.22 11.86 -4.71
C PHE A 172 22.16 12.17 -5.73
N GLY A 173 22.39 11.80 -7.00
CA GLY A 173 21.40 11.90 -8.06
C GLY A 173 20.26 10.90 -7.89
N PHE A 174 19.11 11.20 -8.50
CA PHE A 174 17.88 10.41 -8.37
C PHE A 174 18.08 8.90 -8.65
N PHE A 175 18.77 8.55 -9.74
CA PHE A 175 19.07 7.17 -10.12
C PHE A 175 20.49 6.71 -9.70
N GLU A 176 21.22 7.51 -8.96
CA GLU A 176 22.57 7.14 -8.54
C GLU A 176 22.58 5.91 -7.61
N PHE A 177 21.52 5.78 -6.82
CA PHE A 177 21.27 4.59 -6.00
C PHE A 177 21.09 3.31 -6.84
N SER A 178 20.62 3.41 -8.10
CA SER A 178 20.48 2.25 -8.99
C SER A 178 21.81 1.57 -9.29
N LEU A 179 22.94 2.29 -9.22
CA LEU A 179 24.27 1.72 -9.49
C LEU A 179 24.61 0.59 -8.51
N ILE A 180 24.16 0.68 -7.27
CA ILE A 180 24.29 -0.38 -6.27
C ILE A 180 23.00 -1.18 -6.13
N GLY A 181 21.83 -0.54 -6.26
CA GLY A 181 20.53 -1.17 -6.09
C GLY A 181 20.24 -2.26 -7.11
N ILE A 182 20.53 -2.05 -8.39
CA ILE A 182 20.34 -3.08 -9.43
C ILE A 182 21.16 -4.35 -9.15
N PRO A 183 22.48 -4.29 -8.90
CA PRO A 183 23.25 -5.45 -8.46
C PRO A 183 22.63 -6.16 -7.25
N LEU A 184 22.20 -5.41 -6.22
CA LEU A 184 21.64 -6.01 -5.00
C LEU A 184 20.29 -6.68 -5.25
N VAL A 185 19.41 -6.11 -6.07
CA VAL A 185 18.14 -6.74 -6.49
C VAL A 185 18.41 -8.02 -7.25
N LEU A 186 19.32 -7.99 -8.24
CA LEU A 186 19.66 -9.17 -9.04
C LEU A 186 20.25 -10.29 -8.16
N ILE A 187 21.16 -9.95 -7.26
CA ILE A 187 21.75 -10.91 -6.33
C ILE A 187 20.70 -11.48 -5.38
N SER A 188 19.77 -10.66 -4.90
CA SER A 188 18.66 -11.12 -4.05
C SER A 188 17.77 -12.11 -4.80
N ILE A 189 17.44 -11.85 -6.07
CA ILE A 189 16.66 -12.77 -6.91
C ILE A 189 17.45 -14.07 -7.15
N VAL A 190 18.71 -14.00 -7.54
CA VAL A 190 19.57 -15.17 -7.78
C VAL A 190 19.70 -16.00 -6.50
N TYR A 191 19.96 -15.35 -5.37
CA TYR A 191 20.01 -16.01 -4.06
C TYR A 191 18.72 -16.75 -3.75
N MET A 192 17.56 -16.08 -3.90
CA MET A 192 16.27 -16.68 -3.61
C MET A 192 15.93 -17.85 -4.53
N VAL A 193 16.27 -17.77 -5.81
CA VAL A 193 16.06 -18.86 -6.78
C VAL A 193 16.95 -20.07 -6.49
N THR A 194 18.18 -19.87 -6.04
CA THR A 194 19.17 -20.93 -5.86
C THR A 194 19.16 -21.52 -4.44
N ILE A 195 19.44 -20.68 -3.45
CA ILE A 195 19.65 -21.08 -2.03
C ILE A 195 18.39 -20.79 -1.21
N GLY A 196 17.83 -19.58 -1.28
CA GLY A 196 16.76 -19.10 -0.41
C GLY A 196 15.53 -20.01 -0.44
N ARG A 197 15.09 -20.45 -1.62
CA ARG A 197 13.93 -21.36 -1.76
C ARG A 197 14.08 -22.70 -1.00
N ARG A 198 15.32 -23.15 -0.75
CA ARG A 198 15.56 -24.38 0.02
C ARG A 198 15.51 -24.14 1.52
N LEU A 199 15.70 -22.90 1.94
CA LEU A 199 15.68 -22.47 3.34
C LEU A 199 14.29 -22.03 3.80
N LEU A 200 13.40 -21.69 2.84
CA LEU A 200 12.02 -21.28 3.13
C LEU A 200 11.21 -22.44 3.72
N PRO A 201 10.37 -22.19 4.73
CA PRO A 201 9.49 -23.19 5.28
C PRO A 201 8.38 -23.53 4.28
N LYS A 202 7.95 -24.78 4.28
CA LYS A 202 6.76 -25.23 3.54
C LYS A 202 5.57 -25.26 4.52
N THR A 203 5.25 -24.12 5.10
CA THR A 203 4.16 -24.01 6.07
C THR A 203 2.86 -23.77 5.31
N ARG A 204 1.82 -24.55 5.61
CA ARG A 204 0.46 -24.20 5.21
C ARG A 204 -0.03 -23.18 6.22
N SER A 205 -0.19 -21.94 5.84
CA SER A 205 -0.97 -20.99 6.65
C SER A 205 -2.45 -21.34 6.48
N GLY A 206 -3.15 -21.47 7.59
CA GLY A 206 -4.58 -21.77 7.58
C GLY A 206 -5.43 -20.60 7.11
N ASP A 207 -4.91 -19.39 7.24
CA ASP A 207 -5.62 -18.16 6.93
C ASP A 207 -4.89 -17.47 5.78
N ALA A 208 -5.41 -17.65 4.57
CA ALA A 208 -5.04 -16.80 3.44
C ALA A 208 -5.60 -15.40 3.68
N PRO A 209 -4.92 -14.33 3.22
CA PRO A 209 -5.60 -13.05 3.10
C PRO A 209 -6.84 -13.27 2.23
N PRO A 210 -7.99 -12.71 2.61
CA PRO A 210 -9.19 -12.86 1.85
C PRO A 210 -8.94 -12.37 0.42
N ILE A 211 -9.24 -13.24 -0.54
CA ILE A 211 -9.24 -12.89 -1.95
C ILE A 211 -10.58 -12.21 -2.18
N LEU A 212 -10.61 -11.12 -2.93
CA LEU A 212 -11.82 -10.37 -3.21
C LEU A 212 -12.97 -11.29 -3.67
N GLU A 213 -12.71 -12.23 -4.57
CA GLU A 213 -13.68 -13.22 -5.02
C GLU A 213 -14.15 -14.14 -3.88
N SER A 214 -13.24 -14.66 -3.05
CA SER A 214 -13.58 -15.54 -1.93
C SER A 214 -14.35 -14.80 -0.82
N GLU A 215 -14.04 -13.54 -0.58
CA GLU A 215 -14.77 -12.71 0.37
C GLU A 215 -16.16 -12.37 -0.16
N MET A 216 -16.28 -12.11 -1.46
CA MET A 216 -17.59 -11.87 -2.11
C MET A 216 -18.44 -13.14 -2.16
N ASP A 217 -17.87 -14.32 -2.36
CA ASP A 217 -18.57 -15.61 -2.30
C ASP A 217 -19.08 -15.90 -0.88
N GLU A 218 -18.24 -15.65 0.15
CA GLU A 218 -18.65 -15.79 1.54
C GLU A 218 -19.79 -14.82 1.90
N LEU A 219 -19.71 -13.57 1.45
CA LEU A 219 -20.77 -12.58 1.63
C LEU A 219 -22.03 -12.94 0.83
N ALA A 220 -21.90 -13.36 -0.42
CA ALA A 220 -23.04 -13.81 -1.23
C ALA A 220 -23.78 -14.95 -0.55
N THR A 221 -23.05 -15.94 -0.04
CA THR A 221 -23.62 -17.09 0.67
C THR A 221 -24.23 -16.68 2.02
N ALA A 222 -23.53 -15.84 2.82
CA ALA A 222 -24.00 -15.40 4.14
C ALA A 222 -25.31 -14.60 4.04
N TYR A 223 -25.42 -13.78 3.00
CA TYR A 223 -26.61 -12.94 2.76
C TYR A 223 -27.63 -13.60 1.80
N ALA A 224 -27.41 -14.88 1.43
CA ALA A 224 -28.27 -15.66 0.52
C ALA A 224 -28.59 -14.93 -0.79
N LEU A 225 -27.58 -14.22 -1.34
CA LEU A 225 -27.75 -13.42 -2.55
C LEU A 225 -27.82 -14.28 -3.84
N ASP A 226 -27.39 -15.55 -3.78
CA ASP A 226 -27.47 -16.50 -4.90
C ASP A 226 -28.89 -16.64 -5.46
N ASP A 227 -29.90 -16.57 -4.56
CA ASP A 227 -31.31 -16.68 -4.91
C ASP A 227 -31.99 -15.31 -5.10
N GLU A 228 -31.32 -14.20 -4.84
CA GLU A 228 -31.90 -12.84 -4.84
C GLU A 228 -31.27 -11.89 -5.86
N LEU A 229 -30.17 -12.27 -6.54
CA LEU A 229 -29.58 -11.48 -7.61
C LEU A 229 -30.05 -11.98 -8.97
N PHE A 230 -30.44 -11.04 -9.83
CA PHE A 230 -30.92 -11.34 -11.17
C PHE A 230 -30.40 -10.33 -12.19
N ARG A 231 -30.02 -10.82 -13.38
CA ARG A 231 -29.73 -9.98 -14.54
C ARG A 231 -30.97 -9.90 -15.42
N MET A 232 -31.47 -8.69 -15.68
CA MET A 232 -32.71 -8.47 -16.42
C MET A 232 -32.46 -7.59 -17.64
N ARG A 233 -32.75 -8.10 -18.83
CA ARG A 233 -32.61 -7.35 -20.09
C ARG A 233 -33.90 -6.62 -20.44
N ILE A 234 -33.81 -5.34 -20.82
CA ILE A 234 -34.93 -4.54 -21.33
C ILE A 234 -35.26 -4.96 -22.75
N ARG A 235 -36.42 -5.61 -22.94
CA ARG A 235 -36.88 -6.07 -24.25
C ARG A 235 -37.56 -4.95 -25.05
N LYS A 236 -37.72 -5.15 -26.37
CA LYS A 236 -38.36 -4.17 -27.27
C LYS A 236 -39.77 -3.72 -26.80
N PRO A 237 -40.64 -4.59 -26.26
CA PRO A 237 -41.97 -4.21 -25.81
C PRO A 237 -42.01 -3.59 -24.41
N SER A 238 -40.91 -3.53 -23.68
CA SER A 238 -40.88 -3.09 -22.29
C SER A 238 -41.31 -1.61 -22.13
N PRO A 239 -42.21 -1.30 -21.17
CA PRO A 239 -42.60 0.07 -20.85
C PRO A 239 -41.49 0.89 -20.17
N LEU A 240 -40.38 0.28 -19.79
CA LEU A 240 -39.23 0.96 -19.24
C LEU A 240 -38.42 1.71 -20.29
N ARG A 241 -38.63 1.47 -21.57
CA ARG A 241 -37.90 2.17 -22.66
C ARG A 241 -38.23 3.66 -22.65
N GLY A 242 -37.19 4.50 -22.56
CA GLY A 242 -37.32 5.97 -22.50
C GLY A 242 -37.85 6.48 -21.15
N ALA A 243 -38.05 5.60 -20.17
CA ALA A 243 -38.31 6.00 -18.79
C ALA A 243 -36.98 6.16 -18.04
N THR A 244 -36.98 7.03 -17.02
CA THR A 244 -35.85 7.09 -16.10
C THR A 244 -36.03 6.09 -14.96
N LEU A 245 -34.94 5.69 -14.30
CA LEU A 245 -35.01 4.81 -13.16
C LEU A 245 -35.91 5.42 -12.05
N ARG A 246 -35.87 6.72 -11.85
CA ARG A 246 -36.73 7.46 -10.91
C ARG A 246 -38.21 7.38 -11.28
N SER A 247 -38.54 7.60 -12.56
CA SER A 247 -39.93 7.60 -13.03
C SER A 247 -40.55 6.21 -13.05
N SER A 248 -39.75 5.16 -13.15
CA SER A 248 -40.19 3.76 -13.14
C SER A 248 -40.62 3.27 -11.77
N ASP A 249 -40.12 3.90 -10.70
CA ASP A 249 -40.40 3.62 -9.27
C ASP A 249 -40.40 2.12 -8.91
N LEU A 250 -39.44 1.37 -9.50
CA LEU A 250 -39.34 -0.10 -9.42
C LEU A 250 -39.26 -0.58 -7.97
N GLY A 251 -38.52 0.13 -7.14
CA GLY A 251 -38.34 -0.20 -5.73
C GLY A 251 -39.66 -0.18 -4.95
N LYS A 252 -40.51 0.86 -5.13
CA LYS A 252 -41.79 0.95 -4.41
C LYS A 252 -42.85 0.04 -5.01
N ARG A 253 -42.85 -0.17 -6.33
CA ARG A 253 -43.90 -0.94 -7.02
C ARG A 253 -43.68 -2.44 -6.88
N PHE A 254 -42.45 -2.91 -6.91
CA PHE A 254 -42.11 -4.34 -6.94
C PHE A 254 -41.25 -4.78 -5.74
N GLY A 255 -40.77 -3.85 -4.91
CA GLY A 255 -39.91 -4.17 -3.77
C GLY A 255 -38.50 -4.62 -4.16
N VAL A 256 -38.05 -4.31 -5.37
CA VAL A 256 -36.74 -4.69 -5.88
C VAL A 256 -35.75 -3.53 -5.81
N THR A 257 -34.47 -3.86 -5.74
CA THR A 257 -33.39 -2.87 -5.74
C THR A 257 -32.55 -3.01 -7.01
N VAL A 258 -32.43 -1.95 -7.79
CA VAL A 258 -31.55 -1.94 -8.98
C VAL A 258 -30.13 -1.61 -8.51
N LEU A 259 -29.20 -2.53 -8.75
CA LEU A 259 -27.82 -2.43 -8.29
C LEU A 259 -26.93 -1.77 -9.34
N HIS A 260 -27.15 -2.13 -10.60
CA HIS A 260 -26.34 -1.65 -11.73
C HIS A 260 -27.17 -1.66 -13.01
N ILE A 261 -26.84 -0.74 -13.93
CA ILE A 261 -27.41 -0.71 -15.27
C ILE A 261 -26.26 -0.73 -16.27
N GLN A 262 -26.19 -1.80 -17.03
CA GLN A 262 -25.23 -1.96 -18.11
C GLN A 262 -25.87 -1.51 -19.41
N PRO A 263 -25.41 -0.40 -20.03
CA PRO A 263 -25.92 0.05 -21.32
C PRO A 263 -25.67 -1.00 -22.41
N ALA A 264 -26.59 -1.12 -23.36
CA ALA A 264 -26.35 -1.93 -24.54
C ALA A 264 -25.22 -1.29 -25.36
N GLU A 265 -24.15 -2.02 -25.64
CA GLU A 265 -23.19 -1.59 -26.65
C GLU A 265 -23.91 -1.39 -27.98
N GLU A 266 -23.69 -0.25 -28.65
CA GLU A 266 -24.08 -0.08 -30.05
C GLU A 266 -23.35 -1.13 -30.88
N THR A 267 -24.06 -2.21 -31.20
CA THR A 267 -23.58 -3.20 -32.15
C THR A 267 -23.41 -2.49 -33.50
N ILE A 268 -22.16 -2.20 -33.84
CA ILE A 268 -21.82 -1.80 -35.21
C ILE A 268 -22.38 -2.91 -36.12
N SER A 269 -23.41 -2.60 -36.88
CA SER A 269 -24.03 -3.51 -37.84
C SER A 269 -22.99 -3.86 -38.91
N PHE A 270 -22.36 -5.03 -38.77
CA PHE A 270 -21.70 -5.65 -39.89
C PHE A 270 -22.78 -6.26 -40.78
N GLN A 271 -22.83 -5.75 -42.00
CA GLN A 271 -23.62 -6.20 -43.11
C GLN A 271 -23.38 -7.71 -43.37
N ASP A 272 -24.44 -8.44 -43.55
CA ASP A 272 -24.53 -9.87 -43.74
C ASP A 272 -23.52 -10.46 -44.75
N ASP A 273 -22.72 -11.43 -44.26
CA ASP A 273 -22.17 -12.49 -45.12
C ASP A 273 -22.43 -13.85 -44.44
N PRO A 274 -23.21 -14.74 -45.05
CA PRO A 274 -23.65 -15.98 -44.42
C PRO A 274 -22.62 -17.09 -44.64
N GLY A 275 -21.56 -17.15 -43.83
CA GLY A 275 -20.58 -18.21 -44.07
C GLY A 275 -19.62 -18.58 -42.92
N THR A 276 -19.56 -17.88 -41.84
CA THR A 276 -18.60 -18.24 -40.76
C THR A 276 -19.17 -18.00 -39.37
N ALA A 277 -20.02 -18.93 -38.91
CA ALA A 277 -20.40 -18.99 -37.50
C ALA A 277 -19.30 -19.64 -36.68
N VAL A 278 -18.28 -18.86 -36.30
CA VAL A 278 -17.39 -19.21 -35.20
C VAL A 278 -17.98 -18.58 -33.94
N ARG A 279 -18.43 -19.42 -33.00
CA ARG A 279 -18.78 -19.01 -31.63
C ARG A 279 -17.52 -18.39 -30.98
N LYS A 280 -17.35 -17.08 -31.06
CA LYS A 280 -16.54 -16.34 -30.13
C LYS A 280 -17.36 -16.17 -28.86
N GLY A 281 -16.84 -16.66 -27.74
CA GLY A 281 -17.37 -16.33 -26.43
C GLY A 281 -17.44 -14.80 -26.32
N VAL A 282 -18.56 -14.30 -25.85
CA VAL A 282 -18.74 -12.88 -25.53
C VAL A 282 -17.86 -12.63 -24.32
N GLU A 283 -16.64 -12.16 -24.53
CA GLU A 283 -15.91 -11.45 -23.50
C GLU A 283 -16.74 -10.19 -23.19
N THR A 284 -17.41 -10.21 -22.05
CA THR A 284 -18.16 -9.06 -21.53
C THR A 284 -17.14 -8.05 -21.05
N VAL A 285 -16.71 -7.15 -21.92
CA VAL A 285 -15.96 -5.95 -21.50
C VAL A 285 -17.00 -5.04 -20.85
N LEU A 286 -16.93 -4.89 -19.53
CA LEU A 286 -17.73 -3.92 -18.79
C LEU A 286 -17.30 -2.51 -19.21
N PRO A 287 -18.24 -1.62 -19.57
CA PRO A 287 -17.89 -0.23 -19.79
C PRO A 287 -17.53 0.47 -18.47
N ASP A 288 -16.73 1.50 -18.56
CA ASP A 288 -16.02 2.31 -17.58
C ASP A 288 -16.88 3.01 -16.48
N HIS A 289 -18.13 2.54 -16.22
CA HIS A 289 -19.09 3.17 -15.32
C HIS A 289 -19.73 2.18 -14.34
N ALA A 290 -18.92 1.58 -13.47
CA ALA A 290 -19.42 0.79 -12.33
C ALA A 290 -19.98 1.69 -11.20
N GLY A 291 -20.60 2.82 -11.55
CA GLY A 291 -21.23 3.74 -10.60
C GLY A 291 -22.49 3.18 -9.95
N LEU A 292 -22.96 3.83 -8.87
CA LEU A 292 -24.32 3.65 -8.40
C LEU A 292 -25.28 4.06 -9.52
N PRO A 293 -26.45 3.36 -9.68
CA PRO A 293 -27.38 3.71 -10.75
C PRO A 293 -27.87 5.15 -10.59
N ASP A 294 -27.70 5.98 -11.64
CA ASP A 294 -28.22 7.34 -11.64
C ASP A 294 -29.77 7.28 -11.70
N PRO A 295 -30.49 7.84 -10.72
CA PRO A 295 -31.94 7.87 -10.73
C PRO A 295 -32.56 8.51 -11.98
N ASP A 296 -31.84 9.46 -12.60
CA ASP A 296 -32.28 10.19 -13.79
C ASP A 296 -31.76 9.60 -15.11
N GLN A 297 -31.04 8.46 -15.07
CA GLN A 297 -30.60 7.70 -16.23
C GLN A 297 -31.79 7.16 -17.01
N GLU A 298 -31.83 7.46 -18.32
CA GLU A 298 -32.82 6.87 -19.24
C GLU A 298 -32.47 5.43 -19.57
N LEU A 299 -33.49 4.57 -19.55
CA LEU A 299 -33.39 3.15 -19.82
C LEU A 299 -33.64 2.88 -21.32
N HIS A 300 -32.72 2.16 -21.96
CA HIS A 300 -32.77 1.85 -23.37
C HIS A 300 -33.04 0.36 -23.66
N ARG A 301 -33.35 0.06 -24.90
CA ARG A 301 -33.51 -1.31 -25.35
C ARG A 301 -32.18 -2.07 -25.26
N ASN A 302 -32.23 -3.30 -24.80
CA ASN A 302 -31.11 -4.20 -24.56
C ASN A 302 -30.22 -3.83 -23.37
N ASP A 303 -30.48 -2.72 -22.63
CA ASP A 303 -29.81 -2.49 -21.37
C ASP A 303 -30.04 -3.68 -20.43
N ILE A 304 -29.01 -4.04 -19.69
CA ILE A 304 -29.06 -5.12 -18.69
C ILE A 304 -29.03 -4.47 -17.31
N MET A 305 -30.04 -4.73 -16.51
CA MET A 305 -30.12 -4.32 -15.12
C MET A 305 -29.73 -5.48 -14.22
N VAL A 306 -28.81 -5.27 -13.27
CA VAL A 306 -28.58 -6.16 -12.14
C VAL A 306 -29.53 -5.72 -11.04
N VAL A 307 -30.40 -6.64 -10.60
CA VAL A 307 -31.50 -6.36 -9.67
C VAL A 307 -31.46 -7.35 -8.53
N SER A 308 -31.66 -6.86 -7.29
CA SER A 308 -31.84 -7.69 -6.10
C SER A 308 -33.31 -7.70 -5.70
N GLY A 309 -33.82 -8.89 -5.40
CA GLY A 309 -35.18 -9.11 -4.94
C GLY A 309 -35.53 -10.60 -4.88
N THR A 310 -36.60 -10.92 -4.14
CA THR A 310 -37.07 -12.32 -4.05
C THR A 310 -37.54 -12.86 -5.40
N PRO A 311 -37.49 -14.18 -5.66
CA PRO A 311 -37.94 -14.79 -6.92
C PRO A 311 -39.39 -14.44 -7.29
N SER A 312 -40.28 -14.15 -6.31
CA SER A 312 -41.65 -13.70 -6.55
C SER A 312 -41.69 -12.26 -7.07
N GLN A 313 -40.92 -11.35 -6.44
CA GLN A 313 -40.83 -9.96 -6.88
C GLN A 313 -40.24 -9.81 -8.27
N ILE A 314 -39.23 -10.63 -8.58
CA ILE A 314 -38.63 -10.67 -9.91
C ILE A 314 -39.58 -11.16 -10.98
N ARG A 315 -40.37 -12.19 -10.69
CA ARG A 315 -41.43 -12.66 -11.62
C ARG A 315 -42.48 -11.60 -11.88
N ASP A 316 -42.93 -10.89 -10.83
CA ASP A 316 -43.90 -9.82 -10.97
C ASP A 316 -43.33 -8.67 -11.81
N LEU A 317 -42.04 -8.32 -11.58
CA LEU A 317 -41.32 -7.34 -12.37
C LEU A 317 -41.14 -7.77 -13.83
N GLU A 318 -40.72 -9.03 -14.06
CA GLU A 318 -40.56 -9.61 -15.41
C GLU A 318 -41.83 -9.49 -16.23
N VAL A 319 -42.96 -9.93 -15.67
CA VAL A 319 -44.25 -9.94 -16.36
C VAL A 319 -44.76 -8.50 -16.56
N ALA A 320 -44.75 -7.67 -15.55
CA ALA A 320 -45.30 -6.32 -15.62
C ALA A 320 -44.48 -5.38 -16.53
N MET A 321 -43.13 -5.53 -16.54
CA MET A 321 -42.23 -4.70 -17.33
C MET A 321 -41.72 -5.37 -18.58
N GLN A 322 -42.18 -6.58 -18.91
CA GLN A 322 -41.82 -7.36 -20.09
C GLN A 322 -40.30 -7.48 -20.29
N LEU A 323 -39.60 -7.82 -19.21
CA LEU A 323 -38.15 -7.99 -19.20
C LEU A 323 -37.74 -9.41 -19.58
N GLY A 324 -36.47 -9.63 -19.82
CA GLY A 324 -35.90 -10.97 -20.03
C GLY A 324 -34.93 -11.28 -18.90
N VAL A 325 -35.18 -12.35 -18.18
CA VAL A 325 -34.26 -12.84 -17.16
C VAL A 325 -33.07 -13.53 -17.82
N LEU A 326 -31.86 -13.21 -17.42
CA LEU A 326 -30.62 -13.85 -17.83
C LEU A 326 -30.08 -14.67 -16.64
N PRO A 327 -29.48 -15.85 -16.87
CA PRO A 327 -28.91 -16.64 -15.81
C PRO A 327 -27.73 -15.91 -15.19
N ILE A 328 -27.57 -15.99 -13.86
CA ILE A 328 -26.38 -15.69 -13.11
C ILE A 328 -25.74 -17.03 -12.76
N GLU A 329 -24.48 -17.23 -13.13
CA GLU A 329 -23.75 -18.48 -12.87
C GLU A 329 -23.17 -18.47 -11.45
N ASP A 330 -22.76 -17.30 -10.94
CA ASP A 330 -22.16 -17.12 -9.62
C ASP A 330 -22.49 -15.72 -9.09
N ALA A 331 -23.05 -15.65 -7.87
CA ALA A 331 -23.42 -14.37 -7.24
C ALA A 331 -22.19 -13.64 -6.69
N GLY A 332 -21.19 -14.37 -6.18
CA GLY A 332 -19.93 -13.79 -5.69
C GLY A 332 -19.15 -13.13 -6.81
N GLU A 333 -19.04 -13.79 -7.98
CA GLU A 333 -18.44 -13.22 -9.20
C GLU A 333 -19.21 -11.96 -9.64
N THR A 334 -20.55 -12.00 -9.60
CA THR A 334 -21.38 -10.84 -9.93
C THR A 334 -21.17 -9.69 -8.95
N LEU A 335 -21.04 -9.96 -7.65
CA LEU A 335 -20.71 -8.92 -6.66
C LEU A 335 -19.30 -8.35 -6.86
N ALA A 336 -18.33 -9.20 -7.20
CA ALA A 336 -16.97 -8.75 -7.50
C ALA A 336 -16.93 -7.84 -8.73
N GLU A 337 -17.73 -8.15 -9.77
CA GLU A 337 -17.90 -7.29 -10.95
C GLU A 337 -18.52 -5.92 -10.62
N LEU A 338 -19.31 -5.81 -9.54
CA LEU A 338 -19.91 -4.55 -9.09
C LEU A 338 -18.96 -3.66 -8.28
N LEU A 339 -17.75 -4.14 -7.98
CA LEU A 339 -16.72 -3.37 -7.30
C LEU A 339 -15.91 -2.54 -8.30
N SER A 340 -15.48 -1.37 -7.86
CA SER A 340 -14.57 -0.52 -8.62
C SER A 340 -13.64 0.24 -7.67
N GLN A 341 -12.71 0.99 -8.22
CA GLN A 341 -11.84 1.87 -7.43
C GLN A 341 -12.61 2.96 -6.66
N GLU A 342 -13.81 3.29 -7.10
CA GLU A 342 -14.66 4.32 -6.48
C GLU A 342 -15.78 3.71 -5.64
N ILE A 343 -16.22 2.48 -5.94
CA ILE A 343 -17.39 1.84 -5.33
C ILE A 343 -16.98 0.52 -4.68
N GLY A 344 -17.38 0.35 -3.44
CA GLY A 344 -17.14 -0.82 -2.62
C GLY A 344 -18.40 -1.47 -2.07
N ILE A 345 -18.21 -2.65 -1.51
CA ILE A 345 -19.19 -3.39 -0.72
C ILE A 345 -18.58 -3.63 0.66
N ALA A 346 -19.35 -3.43 1.72
CA ALA A 346 -18.92 -3.67 3.09
C ALA A 346 -20.08 -4.18 3.95
N GLU A 347 -19.72 -4.99 4.95
CA GLU A 347 -20.64 -5.40 5.99
C GLU A 347 -20.66 -4.37 7.12
N VAL A 348 -21.86 -4.00 7.58
CA VAL A 348 -22.07 -2.96 8.59
C VAL A 348 -22.99 -3.46 9.68
N LEU A 349 -22.49 -3.55 10.93
CA LEU A 349 -23.26 -3.96 12.09
C LEU A 349 -23.85 -2.77 12.83
N LEU A 350 -25.11 -2.90 13.31
CA LEU A 350 -25.72 -1.91 14.17
C LEU A 350 -25.23 -2.06 15.62
N THR A 351 -24.77 -0.93 16.18
CA THR A 351 -24.34 -0.88 17.60
C THR A 351 -25.55 -0.83 18.54
N PRO A 352 -25.37 -1.16 19.85
CA PRO A 352 -26.46 -1.06 20.86
C PRO A 352 -27.01 0.36 21.04
N ARG A 353 -26.26 1.39 20.63
CA ARG A 353 -26.62 2.80 20.78
C ARG A 353 -27.02 3.45 19.47
N SER A 354 -27.23 2.65 18.41
CA SER A 354 -27.59 3.16 17.10
C SER A 354 -28.94 3.87 17.10
N SER A 355 -28.98 5.05 16.50
CA SER A 355 -30.21 5.82 16.28
C SER A 355 -31.11 5.24 15.18
N TYR A 356 -30.66 4.18 14.53
CA TYR A 356 -31.37 3.47 13.47
C TYR A 356 -32.15 2.25 13.99
N ILE A 357 -32.00 1.86 15.25
CA ILE A 357 -32.79 0.81 15.86
C ILE A 357 -34.29 1.19 15.81
N GLY A 358 -35.13 0.27 15.36
CA GLY A 358 -36.57 0.46 15.17
C GLY A 358 -36.96 1.10 13.83
N LYS A 359 -36.01 1.63 13.05
CA LYS A 359 -36.28 2.15 11.71
C LYS A 359 -36.23 1.01 10.69
N ARG A 360 -36.77 1.24 9.48
CA ARG A 360 -36.80 0.27 8.40
C ARG A 360 -35.89 0.75 7.27
N VAL A 361 -35.14 -0.18 6.65
CA VAL A 361 -34.29 0.16 5.51
C VAL A 361 -35.14 0.60 4.31
N ALA A 362 -36.30 -0.02 4.10
CA ALA A 362 -37.24 0.35 3.05
C ALA A 362 -37.67 1.82 3.06
N ASP A 363 -37.61 2.50 4.21
CA ASP A 363 -37.92 3.93 4.34
C ASP A 363 -36.78 4.83 3.76
N GLY A 364 -35.68 4.22 3.28
CA GLY A 364 -34.54 4.89 2.68
C GLY A 364 -33.72 5.72 3.65
N VAL A 365 -33.85 5.49 4.97
CA VAL A 365 -33.22 6.32 6.00
C VAL A 365 -31.69 6.19 5.97
N ILE A 366 -31.16 4.98 5.73
CA ILE A 366 -29.73 4.73 5.67
C ILE A 366 -29.17 5.17 4.30
N GLY A 367 -29.81 4.73 3.21
CA GLY A 367 -29.37 5.07 1.86
C GLY A 367 -29.27 6.58 1.61
N LYS A 368 -30.27 7.35 2.05
CA LYS A 368 -30.27 8.81 1.88
C LYS A 368 -29.29 9.53 2.78
N SER A 369 -29.01 8.99 3.99
CA SER A 369 -28.11 9.63 4.95
C SER A 369 -26.65 9.46 4.59
N PHE A 370 -26.28 8.34 3.95
CA PHE A 370 -24.89 7.97 3.68
C PHE A 370 -24.57 7.78 2.19
N ASP A 371 -25.55 7.93 1.31
CA ASP A 371 -25.41 7.66 -0.12
C ASP A 371 -24.90 6.25 -0.42
N VAL A 372 -25.52 5.26 0.25
CA VAL A 372 -25.24 3.83 0.10
C VAL A 372 -26.48 3.05 -0.24
N LEU A 373 -26.31 1.94 -0.92
CA LEU A 373 -27.36 0.97 -1.24
C LEU A 373 -27.23 -0.22 -0.30
N VAL A 374 -28.30 -0.60 0.39
CA VAL A 374 -28.35 -1.80 1.23
C VAL A 374 -28.74 -2.99 0.35
N LEU A 375 -27.86 -3.99 0.28
CA LEU A 375 -28.03 -5.20 -0.55
C LEU A 375 -28.79 -6.30 0.19
N GLY A 376 -28.57 -6.43 1.51
CA GLY A 376 -29.17 -7.44 2.34
C GLY A 376 -29.06 -7.10 3.82
N ILE A 377 -29.88 -7.75 4.65
CA ILE A 377 -29.85 -7.61 6.12
C ILE A 377 -29.94 -9.01 6.73
N ILE A 378 -29.08 -9.29 7.72
CA ILE A 378 -29.13 -10.54 8.49
C ILE A 378 -29.21 -10.24 10.00
N ARG A 379 -29.91 -11.11 10.72
CA ARG A 379 -29.99 -11.13 12.20
C ARG A 379 -29.59 -12.52 12.69
N GLY A 380 -28.36 -12.66 13.19
CA GLY A 380 -27.76 -13.97 13.39
C GLY A 380 -27.67 -14.70 12.04
N ASP A 381 -28.28 -15.89 11.95
CA ASP A 381 -28.28 -16.70 10.70
C ASP A 381 -29.55 -16.49 9.85
N LYS A 382 -30.40 -15.49 10.19
CA LYS A 382 -31.67 -15.26 9.50
C LYS A 382 -31.61 -14.01 8.64
N GLN A 383 -31.89 -14.18 7.34
CA GLN A 383 -32.11 -13.07 6.43
C GLN A 383 -33.43 -12.34 6.75
N LEU A 384 -33.40 -11.00 6.73
CA LEU A 384 -34.52 -10.12 7.01
C LEU A 384 -34.97 -9.39 5.76
N ASN A 385 -36.30 -9.12 5.69
CA ASN A 385 -36.83 -8.23 4.68
C ASN A 385 -36.47 -6.75 5.00
N MET A 386 -36.26 -5.95 3.96
CA MET A 386 -35.96 -4.50 4.09
C MET A 386 -37.06 -3.72 4.85
N THR A 387 -38.26 -4.29 4.98
CA THR A 387 -39.41 -3.71 5.68
C THR A 387 -39.42 -4.04 7.17
N GLU A 388 -38.59 -4.94 7.65
CA GLU A 388 -38.47 -5.26 9.07
C GLU A 388 -37.77 -4.16 9.86
N PRO A 389 -38.18 -3.88 11.11
CA PRO A 389 -37.51 -2.90 11.95
C PRO A 389 -36.14 -3.42 12.38
N LEU A 390 -35.10 -2.59 12.19
CA LEU A 390 -33.73 -2.88 12.57
C LEU A 390 -33.57 -3.03 14.09
N GLN A 391 -32.74 -3.96 14.53
CA GLN A 391 -32.41 -4.21 15.94
C GLN A 391 -30.87 -4.17 16.13
N PHE A 392 -30.46 -4.10 17.39
CA PHE A 392 -29.06 -4.24 17.76
C PHE A 392 -28.51 -5.59 17.28
N GLY A 393 -27.33 -5.56 16.69
CA GLY A 393 -26.64 -6.74 16.18
C GLY A 393 -27.07 -7.17 14.77
N ASP A 394 -28.04 -6.45 14.15
CA ASP A 394 -28.30 -6.68 12.72
C ASP A 394 -27.08 -6.27 11.91
N ALA A 395 -26.70 -7.12 10.96
CA ALA A 395 -25.68 -6.85 9.98
C ALA A 395 -26.33 -6.53 8.63
N MET A 396 -25.81 -5.52 7.96
CA MET A 396 -26.26 -5.06 6.65
C MET A 396 -25.10 -5.12 5.67
N LEU A 397 -25.34 -5.68 4.51
CA LEU A 397 -24.42 -5.57 3.39
C LEU A 397 -24.75 -4.30 2.62
N VAL A 398 -23.79 -3.37 2.53
CA VAL A 398 -23.98 -2.06 1.89
C VAL A 398 -23.02 -1.90 0.70
N ARG A 399 -23.51 -1.26 -0.36
CA ARG A 399 -22.75 -0.85 -1.53
C ARG A 399 -22.75 0.66 -1.65
N GLY A 400 -21.61 1.27 -1.85
CA GLY A 400 -21.48 2.72 -1.97
C GLY A 400 -20.06 3.13 -2.36
N THR A 401 -19.81 4.43 -2.47
CA THR A 401 -18.44 4.90 -2.63
C THR A 401 -17.61 4.56 -1.40
N TRP A 402 -16.32 4.29 -1.57
CA TRP A 402 -15.42 4.02 -0.43
C TRP A 402 -15.43 5.17 0.59
N ASP A 403 -15.62 6.41 0.12
CA ASP A 403 -15.77 7.57 1.00
C ASP A 403 -17.08 7.51 1.81
N ALA A 404 -18.20 7.12 1.20
CA ALA A 404 -19.49 6.95 1.88
C ALA A 404 -19.43 5.84 2.95
N ILE A 405 -18.80 4.71 2.63
CA ILE A 405 -18.54 3.62 3.58
C ILE A 405 -17.62 4.10 4.70
N GLY A 406 -16.60 4.91 4.37
CA GLY A 406 -15.70 5.54 5.34
C GLY A 406 -16.44 6.46 6.32
N VAL A 407 -17.39 7.25 5.85
CA VAL A 407 -18.26 8.09 6.72
C VAL A 407 -19.08 7.21 7.67
N MET A 408 -19.62 6.08 7.22
CA MET A 408 -20.29 5.13 8.11
C MET A 408 -19.35 4.56 9.17
N ALA A 409 -18.10 4.25 8.81
CA ALA A 409 -17.09 3.74 9.74
C ALA A 409 -16.69 4.78 10.81
N GLU A 410 -16.74 6.07 10.48
CA GLU A 410 -16.50 7.17 11.45
C GLU A 410 -17.65 7.33 12.45
N GLU A 411 -18.87 6.99 12.05
CA GLU A 411 -20.07 7.03 12.93
C GLU A 411 -20.16 5.84 13.90
N ARG A 412 -19.11 5.60 14.67
CA ARG A 412 -18.97 4.49 15.63
C ARG A 412 -20.10 4.35 16.66
N ARG A 413 -20.90 5.40 16.85
CA ARG A 413 -22.08 5.35 17.70
C ARG A 413 -23.18 4.50 17.07
N ASN A 414 -23.32 4.55 15.75
CA ASN A 414 -24.40 3.94 15.01
C ASN A 414 -23.98 2.61 14.37
N PHE A 415 -22.74 2.53 13.87
CA PHE A 415 -22.28 1.43 13.04
C PHE A 415 -20.88 0.92 13.44
N VAL A 416 -20.65 -0.35 13.16
CA VAL A 416 -19.31 -0.96 13.07
C VAL A 416 -19.19 -1.54 11.67
N VAL A 417 -18.30 -1.01 10.87
CA VAL A 417 -17.98 -1.57 9.54
C VAL A 417 -17.03 -2.73 9.76
N VAL A 418 -17.39 -3.89 9.23
CA VAL A 418 -16.61 -5.13 9.31
C VAL A 418 -15.78 -5.26 8.03
N GLY A 419 -14.55 -5.73 8.15
CA GLY A 419 -13.58 -5.79 7.06
C GLY A 419 -12.68 -4.55 7.02
N GLN A 420 -11.82 -4.51 6.02
CA GLN A 420 -10.91 -3.39 5.77
C GLN A 420 -11.21 -2.77 4.40
N PRO A 421 -12.19 -1.84 4.31
CA PRO A 421 -12.60 -1.22 3.05
C PRO A 421 -11.42 -0.60 2.29
N ASP A 422 -10.44 -0.06 3.03
CA ASP A 422 -9.24 0.54 2.46
C ASP A 422 -8.32 -0.49 1.78
N GLU A 423 -8.27 -1.73 2.26
CA GLU A 423 -7.48 -2.81 1.64
C GLU A 423 -8.16 -3.37 0.39
N LEU A 424 -9.49 -3.52 0.42
CA LEU A 424 -10.27 -4.00 -0.74
C LEU A 424 -10.19 -3.02 -1.92
N SER A 425 -10.27 -1.72 -1.67
CA SER A 425 -10.18 -0.70 -2.74
C SER A 425 -8.86 -0.72 -3.51
N THR A 426 -7.77 -1.20 -2.89
CA THR A 426 -6.44 -1.27 -3.52
C THR A 426 -6.24 -2.55 -4.35
N GLN A 427 -7.14 -3.53 -4.26
CA GLN A 427 -7.04 -4.81 -4.98
C GLN A 427 -7.72 -4.78 -6.36
N VAL A 428 -8.52 -3.75 -6.67
CA VAL A 428 -9.16 -3.62 -7.97
C VAL A 428 -8.11 -3.29 -9.04
N THR A 429 -8.02 -4.12 -10.07
CA THR A 429 -6.91 -4.13 -11.06
C THR A 429 -7.21 -3.38 -12.35
N GLU A 430 -8.36 -2.74 -12.48
CA GLU A 430 -8.73 -2.01 -13.70
C GLU A 430 -7.98 -0.67 -13.82
N LEU A 431 -7.42 -0.41 -15.02
CA LEU A 431 -6.83 0.89 -15.33
C LEU A 431 -7.93 1.87 -15.75
N THR A 432 -8.11 2.92 -14.98
CA THR A 432 -8.99 4.04 -15.28
C THR A 432 -8.24 5.20 -15.96
N PRO A 433 -8.91 6.18 -16.53
CA PRO A 433 -8.25 7.41 -17.00
C PRO A 433 -7.41 8.09 -15.91
N LYS A 434 -7.81 7.97 -14.63
CA LYS A 434 -7.05 8.47 -13.47
C LYS A 434 -5.72 7.74 -13.29
N SER A 435 -5.65 6.44 -13.63
CA SER A 435 -4.41 5.65 -13.57
C SER A 435 -3.35 6.23 -14.51
N TRP A 436 -3.73 6.54 -15.75
CA TRP A 436 -2.84 7.16 -16.73
C TRP A 436 -2.38 8.55 -16.31
N LEU A 437 -3.28 9.31 -15.68
CA LEU A 437 -2.95 10.63 -15.13
C LEU A 437 -1.96 10.51 -13.96
N ALA A 438 -2.16 9.55 -13.05
CA ALA A 438 -1.24 9.29 -11.95
C ALA A 438 0.16 8.86 -12.45
N ILE A 439 0.22 8.01 -13.48
CA ILE A 439 1.48 7.65 -14.14
C ILE A 439 2.13 8.91 -14.76
N GLY A 440 1.37 9.75 -15.45
CA GLY A 440 1.86 10.99 -16.03
C GLY A 440 2.45 11.94 -14.98
N ILE A 441 1.78 12.09 -13.82
CA ILE A 441 2.25 12.89 -12.69
C ILE A 441 3.57 12.30 -12.12
N LEU A 442 3.64 10.98 -11.94
CA LEU A 442 4.88 10.32 -11.48
C LEU A 442 6.03 10.57 -12.46
N VAL A 443 5.80 10.35 -13.75
CA VAL A 443 6.83 10.56 -14.78
C VAL A 443 7.29 12.02 -14.80
N ALA A 444 6.36 12.97 -14.73
CA ALA A 444 6.69 14.39 -14.66
C ALA A 444 7.52 14.73 -13.41
N MET A 445 7.15 14.18 -12.25
CA MET A 445 7.92 14.33 -11.00
C MET A 445 9.35 13.82 -11.18
N VAL A 446 9.51 12.60 -11.70
CA VAL A 446 10.84 11.99 -11.92
C VAL A 446 11.66 12.83 -12.91
N VAL A 447 11.06 13.30 -14.01
CA VAL A 447 11.74 14.17 -14.99
C VAL A 447 12.20 15.47 -14.32
N LEU A 448 11.35 16.12 -13.51
CA LEU A 448 11.73 17.34 -12.79
C LEU A 448 12.88 17.08 -11.80
N MET A 449 12.86 15.96 -11.10
CA MET A 449 13.92 15.58 -10.15
C MET A 449 15.24 15.28 -10.87
N VAL A 450 15.19 14.57 -12.00
CA VAL A 450 16.40 14.17 -12.77
C VAL A 450 17.02 15.37 -13.48
N THR A 451 16.20 16.25 -14.05
CA THR A 451 16.68 17.44 -14.78
C THR A 451 17.20 18.54 -13.85
N GLY A 452 16.82 18.51 -12.56
CA GLY A 452 17.21 19.52 -11.59
C GLY A 452 16.64 20.94 -11.86
N ILE A 453 15.62 21.05 -12.72
CA ILE A 453 14.96 22.33 -13.04
C ILE A 453 14.38 22.97 -11.77
N VAL A 454 13.89 22.14 -10.86
CA VAL A 454 13.41 22.56 -9.54
C VAL A 454 14.04 21.69 -8.45
N PRO A 455 14.18 22.19 -7.21
CA PRO A 455 14.60 21.35 -6.09
C PRO A 455 13.72 20.09 -5.93
N VAL A 456 14.32 18.98 -5.52
CA VAL A 456 13.64 17.67 -5.39
C VAL A 456 12.37 17.75 -4.53
N VAL A 457 12.41 18.52 -3.44
CA VAL A 457 11.25 18.72 -2.56
C VAL A 457 10.10 19.44 -3.28
N ILE A 458 10.41 20.43 -4.12
CA ILE A 458 9.38 21.17 -4.88
C ILE A 458 8.75 20.26 -5.94
N ALA A 459 9.56 19.43 -6.63
CA ALA A 459 9.03 18.45 -7.59
C ALA A 459 8.04 17.47 -6.92
N ALA A 460 8.39 16.97 -5.72
CA ALA A 460 7.52 16.09 -4.95
C ALA A 460 6.23 16.79 -4.48
N MET A 461 6.33 18.04 -4.00
CA MET A 461 5.16 18.82 -3.58
C MET A 461 4.22 19.12 -4.75
N LEU A 462 4.76 19.47 -5.91
CA LEU A 462 3.97 19.69 -7.13
C LEU A 462 3.23 18.42 -7.55
N ALA A 463 3.90 17.27 -7.50
CA ALA A 463 3.30 15.97 -7.81
C ALA A 463 2.20 15.60 -6.80
N ALA A 464 2.45 15.77 -5.50
CA ALA A 464 1.45 15.53 -4.46
C ALA A 464 0.22 16.44 -4.63
N GLY A 465 0.45 17.73 -4.92
CA GLY A 465 -0.62 18.68 -5.23
C GLY A 465 -1.40 18.29 -6.50
N ALA A 466 -0.71 17.86 -7.55
CA ALA A 466 -1.33 17.38 -8.78
C ALA A 466 -2.20 16.14 -8.55
N MET A 467 -1.75 15.16 -7.73
CA MET A 467 -2.56 14.00 -7.33
C MET A 467 -3.87 14.39 -6.65
N LEU A 468 -3.84 15.41 -5.78
CA LEU A 468 -5.02 15.93 -5.10
C LEU A 468 -5.97 16.69 -6.04
N VAL A 469 -5.43 17.61 -6.86
CA VAL A 469 -6.22 18.43 -7.78
C VAL A 469 -6.88 17.56 -8.86
N SER A 470 -6.22 16.50 -9.30
CA SER A 470 -6.74 15.55 -10.29
C SER A 470 -7.72 14.52 -9.71
N ASN A 471 -8.02 14.59 -8.42
CA ASN A 471 -8.85 13.61 -7.72
C ASN A 471 -8.35 12.15 -7.88
N CYS A 472 -7.03 11.94 -8.04
CA CYS A 472 -6.41 10.62 -7.88
C CYS A 472 -6.45 10.16 -6.41
N LEU A 473 -6.55 11.15 -5.49
CA LEU A 473 -6.72 10.97 -4.05
C LEU A 473 -7.68 12.00 -3.49
N THR A 474 -8.50 11.60 -2.52
CA THR A 474 -9.25 12.54 -1.68
C THR A 474 -8.34 13.17 -0.63
N LYS A 475 -8.75 14.32 -0.07
CA LYS A 475 -7.99 14.99 1.00
C LYS A 475 -7.78 14.06 2.20
N THR A 476 -8.82 13.33 2.61
CA THR A 476 -8.76 12.40 3.75
C THR A 476 -7.76 11.27 3.49
N GLN A 477 -7.76 10.70 2.29
CA GLN A 477 -6.82 9.65 1.90
C GLN A 477 -5.37 10.18 1.90
N ALA A 478 -5.13 11.38 1.38
CA ALA A 478 -3.80 11.99 1.40
C ALA A 478 -3.26 12.19 2.82
N TYR A 479 -4.09 12.66 3.75
CA TYR A 479 -3.69 12.80 5.16
C TYR A 479 -3.41 11.45 5.83
N ARG A 480 -4.19 10.42 5.51
CA ARG A 480 -3.97 9.04 6.01
C ARG A 480 -2.75 8.36 5.40
N ALA A 481 -2.40 8.70 4.15
CA ALA A 481 -1.23 8.16 3.46
C ALA A 481 0.08 8.56 4.12
N ILE A 482 0.13 9.74 4.76
CA ILE A 482 1.35 10.22 5.43
C ILE A 482 1.64 9.35 6.65
N SER A 483 2.79 8.69 6.65
CA SER A 483 3.31 8.03 7.85
C SER A 483 3.79 9.08 8.85
N TRP A 484 2.86 9.56 9.68
CA TRP A 484 3.15 10.58 10.70
C TRP A 484 4.25 10.15 11.68
N SER A 485 4.30 8.87 12.01
CA SER A 485 5.38 8.33 12.84
C SER A 485 6.75 8.52 12.19
N THR A 486 6.87 8.30 10.88
CA THR A 486 8.12 8.53 10.13
C THR A 486 8.47 10.03 10.07
N VAL A 487 7.50 10.88 9.79
CA VAL A 487 7.65 12.34 9.70
C VAL A 487 8.11 12.91 11.04
N ILE A 488 7.43 12.55 12.13
CA ILE A 488 7.77 13.00 13.50
C ILE A 488 9.13 12.45 13.94
N LEU A 489 9.40 11.16 13.66
CA LEU A 489 10.70 10.55 13.98
C LEU A 489 11.86 11.32 13.35
N ILE A 490 11.80 11.62 12.05
CA ILE A 490 12.87 12.33 11.35
C ILE A 490 12.99 13.75 11.90
N GLY A 491 11.88 14.47 12.00
CA GLY A 491 11.87 15.84 12.51
C GLY A 491 12.42 15.95 13.93
N ALA A 492 12.12 15.00 14.82
CA ALA A 492 12.59 14.99 16.20
C ALA A 492 14.02 14.45 16.38
N MET A 493 14.55 13.67 15.41
CA MET A 493 15.90 13.13 15.49
C MET A 493 16.97 14.03 14.86
N ILE A 494 16.63 14.98 14.00
CA ILE A 494 17.57 15.98 13.45
C ILE A 494 18.22 16.80 14.57
N PRO A 495 17.49 17.29 15.59
CA PRO A 495 18.11 17.96 16.74
C PRO A 495 19.12 17.11 17.51
N MET A 496 18.96 15.78 17.54
CA MET A 496 19.98 14.88 18.11
C MET A 496 21.28 14.93 17.31
N ALA A 497 21.19 14.99 15.97
CA ALA A 497 22.37 15.14 15.12
C ALA A 497 23.09 16.47 15.40
N ILE A 498 22.33 17.57 15.52
CA ILE A 498 22.87 18.91 15.90
C ILE A 498 23.56 18.86 17.27
N ALA A 499 22.92 18.22 18.26
CA ALA A 499 23.48 18.06 19.60
C ALA A 499 24.80 17.27 19.58
N LEU A 500 24.84 16.17 18.79
CA LEU A 500 26.06 15.35 18.63
C LEU A 500 27.22 16.14 18.04
N GLU A 501 26.96 16.98 17.04
CA GLU A 501 27.97 17.85 16.42
C GLU A 501 28.40 18.98 17.37
N ALA A 502 27.44 19.71 17.93
CA ALA A 502 27.72 20.88 18.80
C ALA A 502 28.50 20.51 20.06
N THR A 503 28.29 19.31 20.62
CA THR A 503 28.98 18.85 21.83
C THR A 503 30.29 18.09 21.57
N GLY A 504 30.65 17.81 20.28
CA GLY A 504 31.81 16.99 19.91
C GLY A 504 31.62 15.50 20.18
N ALA A 505 30.39 15.08 20.51
CA ALA A 505 30.08 13.67 20.76
C ALA A 505 30.18 12.84 19.49
N ALA A 506 29.76 13.39 18.33
CA ALA A 506 29.89 12.73 17.03
C ALA A 506 31.35 12.44 16.67
N GLU A 507 32.24 13.43 16.89
CA GLU A 507 33.68 13.29 16.68
C GLU A 507 34.27 12.20 17.58
N THR A 508 33.91 12.20 18.87
CA THR A 508 34.38 11.17 19.82
C THR A 508 33.97 9.74 19.42
N ILE A 509 32.73 9.55 18.94
CA ILE A 509 32.27 8.25 18.42
C ILE A 509 33.04 7.89 17.15
N ALA A 510 33.20 8.86 16.25
CA ALA A 510 33.93 8.70 15.00
C ALA A 510 35.38 8.33 15.24
N ASP A 511 36.08 9.01 16.17
CA ASP A 511 37.44 8.69 16.57
C ASP A 511 37.57 7.29 17.16
N GLY A 512 36.61 6.89 18.00
CA GLY A 512 36.55 5.53 18.53
C GLY A 512 36.41 4.49 17.41
N LEU A 513 35.61 4.77 16.39
CA LEU A 513 35.43 3.90 15.22
C LEU A 513 36.66 3.91 14.30
N VAL A 514 37.24 5.08 14.05
CA VAL A 514 38.46 5.25 13.27
C VAL A 514 39.65 4.55 13.96
N ASN A 515 39.83 4.71 15.24
CA ASN A 515 40.94 4.08 16.00
C ASN A 515 40.80 2.56 16.09
N THR A 516 39.56 2.01 16.08
CA THR A 516 39.34 0.56 16.17
C THR A 516 39.40 -0.14 14.83
N VAL A 517 38.90 0.49 13.77
CA VAL A 517 38.71 -0.13 12.46
C VAL A 517 39.34 0.70 11.34
N GLY A 518 39.39 2.02 11.47
CA GLY A 518 39.86 2.97 10.45
C GLY A 518 41.38 2.99 10.27
N GLU A 519 42.18 2.63 11.31
CA GLU A 519 43.63 2.48 11.15
C GLU A 519 44.01 1.49 10.04
N ALA A 520 43.17 0.53 9.75
CA ALA A 520 43.35 -0.43 8.66
C ALA A 520 42.93 0.14 7.27
N GLY A 521 42.39 1.38 7.20
CA GLY A 521 42.03 2.07 5.97
C GLY A 521 40.51 2.32 5.79
N ALA A 522 40.15 3.00 4.71
CA ALA A 522 38.78 3.44 4.44
C ALA A 522 37.78 2.27 4.19
N VAL A 523 38.23 1.16 3.58
CA VAL A 523 37.37 -0.01 3.33
C VAL A 523 36.98 -0.73 4.63
N PRO A 524 37.89 -1.01 5.59
CA PRO A 524 37.52 -1.48 6.93
C PRO A 524 36.57 -0.52 7.66
N LEU A 525 36.75 0.80 7.56
CA LEU A 525 35.83 1.77 8.14
C LEU A 525 34.42 1.62 7.53
N LEU A 526 34.33 1.54 6.20
CA LEU A 526 33.06 1.26 5.52
C LEU A 526 32.41 -0.03 6.05
N ALA A 527 33.19 -1.11 6.20
CA ALA A 527 32.71 -2.37 6.76
C ALA A 527 32.17 -2.22 8.18
N GLY A 528 32.88 -1.49 9.04
CA GLY A 528 32.46 -1.21 10.41
C GLY A 528 31.16 -0.40 10.48
N ILE A 529 31.05 0.66 9.69
CA ILE A 529 29.84 1.48 9.54
C ILE A 529 28.66 0.63 9.08
N MET A 530 28.86 -0.16 8.02
CA MET A 530 27.81 -1.04 7.48
C MET A 530 27.36 -2.08 8.51
N LEU A 531 28.30 -2.69 9.23
CA LEU A 531 27.97 -3.70 10.26
C LEU A 531 27.14 -3.09 11.40
N VAL A 532 27.60 -1.98 11.97
CA VAL A 532 26.91 -1.30 13.08
C VAL A 532 25.52 -0.84 12.64
N THR A 533 25.41 -0.19 11.48
CA THR A 533 24.14 0.27 10.93
C THR A 533 23.18 -0.89 10.68
N THR A 534 23.68 -1.98 10.10
CA THR A 534 22.86 -3.17 9.85
C THR A 534 22.32 -3.77 11.14
N LEU A 535 23.13 -3.86 12.20
CA LEU A 535 22.68 -4.37 13.50
C LEU A 535 21.57 -3.47 14.09
N PHE A 536 21.70 -2.17 13.96
CA PHE A 536 20.66 -1.24 14.40
C PHE A 536 19.38 -1.42 13.60
N SER A 537 19.46 -1.51 12.28
CA SER A 537 18.28 -1.63 11.41
C SER A 537 17.49 -2.93 11.59
N GLN A 538 18.06 -3.96 12.25
CA GLN A 538 17.29 -5.17 12.60
C GLN A 538 16.32 -4.94 13.77
N VAL A 539 16.52 -3.92 14.57
CA VAL A 539 15.77 -3.66 15.80
C VAL A 539 15.03 -2.33 15.75
N ILE A 540 15.69 -1.33 15.17
CA ILE A 540 15.16 0.03 14.99
C ILE A 540 14.73 0.19 13.53
N SER A 541 13.83 1.13 13.23
CA SER A 541 13.45 1.40 11.85
C SER A 541 14.65 1.82 10.99
N ASN A 542 14.62 1.47 9.70
CA ASN A 542 15.65 1.85 8.73
C ASN A 542 15.96 3.35 8.76
N THR A 543 14.92 4.17 8.85
CA THR A 543 15.02 5.63 8.89
C THR A 543 15.74 6.12 10.13
N ALA A 544 15.36 5.61 11.31
CA ALA A 544 16.00 5.99 12.57
C ALA A 544 17.49 5.63 12.56
N SER A 545 17.84 4.45 12.05
CA SER A 545 19.24 4.01 11.91
C SER A 545 20.03 4.95 11.00
N ALA A 546 19.46 5.38 9.87
CA ALA A 546 20.12 6.30 8.94
C ALA A 546 20.34 7.69 9.56
N VAL A 547 19.29 8.26 10.19
CA VAL A 547 19.37 9.61 10.81
C VAL A 547 20.40 9.63 11.94
N LEU A 548 20.44 8.58 12.76
CA LEU A 548 21.38 8.46 13.88
C LEU A 548 22.82 8.34 13.41
N MET A 549 23.05 7.51 12.39
CA MET A 549 24.40 7.20 11.94
C MET A 549 24.99 8.26 11.00
N ALA A 550 24.17 9.05 10.29
CA ALA A 550 24.64 10.00 9.29
C ALA A 550 25.68 11.01 9.82
N PRO A 551 25.47 11.72 10.95
CA PRO A 551 26.48 12.64 11.50
C PRO A 551 27.77 11.92 11.93
N ILE A 552 27.65 10.71 12.49
CA ILE A 552 28.81 9.90 12.91
C ILE A 552 29.65 9.51 11.69
N VAL A 553 28.98 9.11 10.59
CA VAL A 553 29.66 8.72 9.34
C VAL A 553 30.36 9.92 8.69
N LEU A 554 29.72 11.11 8.69
CA LEU A 554 30.33 12.33 8.18
C LEU A 554 31.56 12.74 9.00
N SER A 555 31.47 12.68 10.34
CA SER A 555 32.60 12.95 11.22
C SER A 555 33.75 11.94 11.03
N ALA A 556 33.42 10.65 10.84
CA ALA A 556 34.41 9.61 10.57
C ALA A 556 35.09 9.82 9.20
N ALA A 557 34.37 10.26 8.19
CA ALA A 557 34.93 10.63 6.89
C ALA A 557 35.91 11.81 7.01
N ALA A 558 35.52 12.83 7.74
CA ALA A 558 36.36 14.00 8.00
C ALA A 558 37.62 13.63 8.79
N GLY A 559 37.50 12.77 9.82
CA GLY A 559 38.64 12.32 10.65
C GLY A 559 39.69 11.54 9.84
N LEU A 560 39.28 10.76 8.81
CA LEU A 560 40.20 10.07 7.89
C LEU A 560 40.60 10.94 6.69
N GLY A 561 39.99 12.09 6.48
CA GLY A 561 40.20 12.92 5.28
C GLY A 561 39.78 12.27 3.99
N VAL A 562 38.75 11.39 4.00
CA VAL A 562 38.24 10.67 2.84
C VAL A 562 36.93 11.27 2.35
N ASN A 563 36.61 10.99 1.06
CA ASN A 563 35.33 11.35 0.48
C ASN A 563 34.17 10.66 1.24
N PRO A 564 33.15 11.40 1.72
CA PRO A 564 32.04 10.83 2.49
C PRO A 564 31.07 9.99 1.64
N HIS A 565 31.02 10.17 0.30
CA HIS A 565 30.03 9.50 -0.55
C HIS A 565 30.02 7.98 -0.41
N PRO A 566 31.15 7.24 -0.46
CA PRO A 566 31.14 5.80 -0.31
C PRO A 566 30.63 5.36 1.08
N LEU A 567 30.99 6.08 2.13
CA LEU A 567 30.56 5.78 3.50
C LEU A 567 29.05 6.03 3.67
N MET A 568 28.53 7.13 3.11
CA MET A 568 27.10 7.47 3.13
C MET A 568 26.27 6.53 2.27
N MET A 569 26.77 6.06 1.13
CA MET A 569 26.13 5.02 0.34
C MET A 569 26.10 3.69 1.11
N GLY A 570 27.19 3.33 1.77
CA GLY A 570 27.24 2.16 2.65
C GLY A 570 26.24 2.23 3.79
N LEU A 571 26.07 3.42 4.38
CA LEU A 571 25.05 3.69 5.38
C LEU A 571 23.63 3.44 4.83
N ALA A 572 23.30 3.98 3.66
CA ALA A 572 21.99 3.81 3.03
C ALA A 572 21.67 2.33 2.76
N VAL A 573 22.63 1.59 2.20
CA VAL A 573 22.49 0.15 1.93
C VAL A 573 22.32 -0.63 3.23
N ALA A 574 23.16 -0.39 4.22
CA ALA A 574 23.11 -1.09 5.51
C ALA A 574 21.81 -0.82 6.27
N ALA A 575 21.34 0.42 6.30
CA ALA A 575 20.07 0.80 6.92
C ALA A 575 18.87 0.13 6.23
N SER A 576 18.93 -0.08 4.90
CA SER A 576 17.85 -0.72 4.14
C SER A 576 17.94 -2.25 4.13
N SER A 577 18.97 -2.86 4.73
CA SER A 577 19.24 -4.30 4.71
C SER A 577 18.67 -5.05 5.92
N ALA A 578 17.42 -4.76 6.30
CA ALA A 578 16.75 -5.42 7.42
C ALA A 578 16.15 -6.77 6.98
N PHE A 579 16.97 -7.80 6.88
CA PHE A 579 16.58 -9.14 6.44
C PHE A 579 16.48 -10.18 7.57
N LEU A 580 17.07 -9.91 8.76
CA LEU A 580 17.18 -10.91 9.83
C LEU A 580 15.94 -11.02 10.69
N THR A 581 15.11 -9.98 10.75
CA THR A 581 13.98 -9.91 11.67
C THR A 581 12.68 -9.51 10.95
N PRO A 582 11.53 -9.98 11.45
CA PRO A 582 10.24 -9.49 10.95
C PRO A 582 9.95 -8.05 11.42
N ILE A 583 10.60 -7.58 12.50
CA ILE A 583 10.30 -6.30 13.16
C ILE A 583 11.03 -5.13 12.47
N GLY A 584 12.19 -5.38 11.85
CA GLY A 584 13.05 -4.35 11.26
C GLY A 584 12.36 -3.51 10.18
N THR A 585 11.42 -4.08 9.43
CA THR A 585 10.67 -3.37 8.38
C THR A 585 9.22 -3.83 8.30
N ALA A 586 8.32 -2.90 7.95
CA ALA A 586 6.90 -3.20 7.76
C ALA A 586 6.64 -4.32 6.72
N PRO A 587 7.30 -4.37 5.54
CA PRO A 587 7.20 -5.49 4.60
C PRO A 587 7.40 -6.86 5.23
N ASN A 588 8.43 -7.01 6.06
CA ASN A 588 8.73 -8.28 6.72
C ASN A 588 7.61 -8.67 7.69
N LEU A 589 7.11 -7.70 8.47
CA LEU A 589 6.04 -7.94 9.44
C LEU A 589 4.73 -8.34 8.74
N MET A 590 4.38 -7.65 7.65
CA MET A 590 3.14 -7.89 6.90
C MET A 590 3.06 -9.31 6.34
N VAL A 591 4.16 -9.85 5.83
CA VAL A 591 4.16 -11.21 5.26
C VAL A 591 4.28 -12.31 6.32
N MET A 592 4.51 -11.97 7.59
CA MET A 592 4.76 -12.93 8.66
C MET A 592 3.58 -13.87 8.89
N THR A 593 2.40 -13.31 9.13
CA THR A 593 1.16 -14.06 9.39
C THR A 593 0.66 -14.79 8.15
N PRO A 594 0.47 -14.13 7.00
CA PRO A 594 0.01 -14.78 5.78
C PRO A 594 0.94 -15.89 5.28
N GLY A 595 2.25 -15.76 5.51
CA GLY A 595 3.24 -16.78 5.18
C GLY A 595 3.40 -17.89 6.23
N GLY A 596 2.76 -17.75 7.40
CA GLY A 596 2.94 -18.68 8.53
C GLY A 596 4.38 -18.73 9.05
N TYR A 597 5.07 -17.59 9.00
CA TYR A 597 6.48 -17.52 9.36
C TYR A 597 6.69 -17.33 10.86
N ARG A 598 7.85 -17.81 11.33
CA ARG A 598 8.39 -17.55 12.66
C ARG A 598 9.63 -16.68 12.54
N PHE A 599 10.01 -16.00 13.61
CA PHE A 599 11.22 -15.18 13.68
C PHE A 599 12.47 -15.91 13.13
N SER A 600 12.65 -17.18 13.51
CA SER A 600 13.78 -18.01 13.07
C SER A 600 13.85 -18.22 11.56
N HIS A 601 12.73 -18.12 10.83
CA HIS A 601 12.72 -18.26 9.37
C HIS A 601 13.39 -17.07 8.70
N TYR A 602 13.15 -15.84 9.21
CA TYR A 602 13.85 -14.64 8.74
C TYR A 602 15.35 -14.75 8.97
N MET A 603 15.77 -15.14 10.16
CA MET A 603 17.21 -15.35 10.45
C MET A 603 17.82 -16.37 9.50
N LYS A 604 17.17 -17.53 9.31
CA LYS A 604 17.69 -18.61 8.47
C LYS A 604 17.85 -18.23 7.01
N VAL A 605 16.86 -17.49 6.46
CA VAL A 605 16.85 -17.06 5.06
C VAL A 605 17.61 -15.75 4.88
N GLY A 606 17.49 -14.83 5.83
CA GLY A 606 18.05 -13.48 5.73
C GLY A 606 19.54 -13.40 6.02
N THR A 607 20.10 -14.24 6.95
CA THR A 607 21.51 -14.15 7.30
C THR A 607 22.45 -14.37 6.11
N PRO A 608 22.29 -15.43 5.29
CA PRO A 608 23.17 -15.60 4.14
C PRO A 608 23.00 -14.47 3.11
N LEU A 609 21.75 -13.99 2.89
CA LEU A 609 21.50 -12.87 1.98
C LEU A 609 22.18 -11.60 2.48
N LEU A 610 22.04 -11.29 3.77
CA LEU A 610 22.66 -10.12 4.38
C LEU A 610 24.19 -10.14 4.20
N VAL A 611 24.82 -11.28 4.49
CA VAL A 611 26.28 -11.42 4.30
C VAL A 611 26.67 -11.17 2.85
N ILE A 612 25.92 -11.73 1.89
CA ILE A 612 26.18 -11.51 0.45
C ILE A 612 26.02 -10.04 0.09
N VAL A 613 24.94 -9.39 0.55
CA VAL A 613 24.67 -7.96 0.31
C VAL A 613 25.80 -7.09 0.87
N LEU A 614 26.24 -7.34 2.12
CA LEU A 614 27.34 -6.59 2.74
C LEU A 614 28.65 -6.78 1.97
N VAL A 615 29.03 -8.02 1.63
CA VAL A 615 30.26 -8.31 0.90
C VAL A 615 30.25 -7.66 -0.49
N VAL A 616 29.16 -7.81 -1.22
CA VAL A 616 29.04 -7.20 -2.55
C VAL A 616 29.10 -5.66 -2.47
N SER A 617 28.44 -5.08 -1.48
CA SER A 617 28.47 -3.62 -1.28
C SER A 617 29.87 -3.12 -0.91
N LEU A 618 30.61 -3.86 -0.06
CA LEU A 618 31.99 -3.54 0.28
C LEU A 618 32.94 -3.55 -0.92
N VAL A 619 32.63 -4.34 -1.93
CA VAL A 619 33.42 -4.40 -3.17
C VAL A 619 32.97 -3.33 -4.17
N LEU A 620 31.65 -3.19 -4.39
CA LEU A 620 31.11 -2.32 -5.44
C LEU A 620 31.15 -0.83 -5.06
N ILE A 621 30.87 -0.49 -3.79
CA ILE A 621 30.79 0.91 -3.35
C ILE A 621 32.10 1.66 -3.59
N PRO A 622 33.28 1.17 -3.19
CA PRO A 622 34.54 1.87 -3.44
C PRO A 622 34.93 1.96 -4.92
N ILE A 623 34.42 1.03 -5.76
CA ILE A 623 34.66 1.06 -7.21
C ILE A 623 33.82 2.16 -7.87
N ILE A 624 32.56 2.32 -7.42
CA ILE A 624 31.63 3.31 -8.00
C ILE A 624 31.90 4.70 -7.44
N TRP A 625 32.14 4.79 -6.13
CA TRP A 625 32.45 6.02 -5.40
C TRP A 625 33.83 5.86 -4.73
N PRO A 626 34.91 6.37 -5.33
CA PRO A 626 36.24 6.34 -4.72
C PRO A 626 36.31 7.18 -3.42
N PHE A 627 37.10 6.71 -2.45
CA PHE A 627 37.36 7.40 -1.19
C PHE A 627 38.13 8.70 -1.34
#